data_0c4f23250bef31feaa81ecac2fda5f95
#
_entry.id   0c4f23250bef31feaa81ecac2fda5f95
#
_cell.length_a   1.000
_cell.length_b   1.000
_cell.length_c   1.000
_cell.angle_alpha   90.00
_cell.angle_beta   90.00
_cell.angle_gamma   90.00
#
_symmetry.space_group_name_H-M   'P 1'
#
loop_
_entity.id
_entity.type
_entity.pdbx_description
1 polymer ?
#
loop_
_entity_poly.entity_id
_entity_poly.type
_entity_poly.pdbx_seq_one_letter_code
_entity_poly.pdbx_strand_id
1 'polypeptide(L)'
;DIALISVGALHANSTMALLALIDKDEEAALREAGAVGDLCAQWIDIEGRVVDHELNRRVIALPVTDLNTIPNVVLASGGEEKIPVILGALNRGSIDVLVTDEGTGNRLLNG
;
A
#
# COMPACT_ATOMS: atom_id res chain seq x y z
N ASP A 1 -6.86 18.26 -10.66
CA ASP A 1 -6.65 16.83 -10.95
C ASP A 1 -6.99 15.97 -9.74
N ILE A 2 -7.42 14.76 -10.00
CA ILE A 2 -7.81 13.78 -8.99
C ILE A 2 -7.06 12.47 -9.28
N ALA A 3 -6.45 11.87 -8.26
CA ALA A 3 -5.93 10.52 -8.36
C ALA A 3 -6.83 9.58 -7.56
N LEU A 4 -7.29 8.51 -8.20
CA LEU A 4 -8.00 7.42 -7.54
C LEU A 4 -7.05 6.23 -7.49
N ILE A 5 -6.67 5.82 -6.28
CA ILE A 5 -5.65 4.80 -6.07
C ILE A 5 -6.15 3.72 -5.10
N SER A 6 -5.43 2.62 -5.06
CA SER A 6 -5.69 1.51 -4.16
C SER A 6 -4.38 0.98 -3.59
N VAL A 7 -4.49 0.11 -2.60
CA VAL A 7 -3.33 -0.57 -2.00
C VAL A 7 -3.50 -2.08 -2.10
N GLY A 8 -2.37 -2.81 -2.05
CA GLY A 8 -2.35 -4.27 -1.98
C GLY A 8 -1.66 -4.72 -0.69
N ALA A 9 -2.18 -5.76 -0.06
CA ALA A 9 -1.58 -6.32 1.13
C ALA A 9 -0.36 -7.19 0.79
N LEU A 10 0.62 -7.23 1.69
CA LEU A 10 1.71 -8.21 1.61
C LEU A 10 1.22 -9.50 2.28
N HIS A 11 0.68 -10.40 1.48
CA HIS A 11 -0.11 -11.53 1.96
C HIS A 11 -0.03 -12.68 0.95
N ALA A 12 -0.01 -13.93 1.45
CA ALA A 12 0.09 -15.10 0.58
C ALA A 12 -1.07 -15.23 -0.41
N ASN A 13 -2.24 -14.67 -0.08
CA ASN A 13 -3.41 -14.67 -0.94
C ASN A 13 -3.64 -13.32 -1.65
N SER A 14 -2.65 -12.44 -1.64
CA SER A 14 -2.74 -11.17 -2.37
C SER A 14 -2.73 -11.41 -3.88
N THR A 15 -3.21 -10.42 -4.64
CA THR A 15 -3.20 -10.49 -6.10
C THR A 15 -1.78 -10.71 -6.64
N MET A 16 -0.79 -10.02 -6.07
CA MET A 16 0.60 -10.16 -6.49
C MET A 16 1.12 -11.58 -6.29
N ALA A 17 0.81 -12.21 -5.15
CA ALA A 17 1.22 -13.58 -4.86
C ALA A 17 0.46 -14.59 -5.73
N LEU A 18 -0.85 -14.42 -5.91
CA LEU A 18 -1.68 -15.32 -6.71
C LEU A 18 -1.31 -15.30 -8.18
N LEU A 19 -0.86 -14.15 -8.70
CA LEU A 19 -0.40 -14.01 -10.08
C LEU A 19 1.08 -14.37 -10.24
N ALA A 20 1.72 -14.87 -9.18
CA ALA A 20 3.14 -15.23 -9.16
C ALA A 20 4.07 -14.07 -9.54
N LEU A 21 3.65 -12.83 -9.27
CA LEU A 21 4.48 -11.65 -9.51
C LEU A 21 5.57 -11.51 -8.45
N ILE A 22 5.35 -12.11 -7.27
CA ILE A 22 6.37 -12.27 -6.23
C ILE A 22 6.31 -13.71 -5.73
N ASP A 23 7.45 -14.28 -5.37
CA ASP A 23 7.52 -15.60 -4.77
C ASP A 23 7.57 -15.51 -3.23
N LYS A 24 7.62 -16.67 -2.57
CA LYS A 24 7.64 -16.72 -1.10
C LYS A 24 8.88 -16.10 -0.50
N ASP A 25 10.02 -16.25 -1.16
CA ASP A 25 11.29 -15.70 -0.67
C ASP A 25 11.29 -14.18 -0.82
N GLU A 26 10.75 -13.67 -1.92
CA GLU A 26 10.60 -12.23 -2.13
C GLU A 26 9.61 -11.64 -1.13
N GLU A 27 8.49 -12.31 -0.86
CA GLU A 27 7.54 -11.88 0.15
C GLU A 27 8.19 -11.79 1.53
N ALA A 28 8.95 -12.85 1.92
CA ALA A 28 9.64 -12.87 3.20
C ALA A 28 10.67 -11.75 3.30
N ALA A 29 11.43 -11.50 2.24
CA ALA A 29 12.43 -10.43 2.21
C ALA A 29 11.78 -9.05 2.32
N LEU A 30 10.67 -8.82 1.65
CA LEU A 30 9.91 -7.57 1.76
C LEU A 30 9.38 -7.37 3.18
N ARG A 31 8.83 -8.42 3.77
CA ARG A 31 8.31 -8.38 5.14
C ARG A 31 9.43 -8.10 6.14
N GLU A 32 10.58 -8.71 5.98
CA GLU A 32 11.75 -8.46 6.82
C GLU A 32 12.25 -7.02 6.69
N ALA A 33 12.14 -6.44 5.49
CA ALA A 33 12.47 -5.03 5.25
C ALA A 33 11.43 -4.05 5.79
N GLY A 34 10.32 -4.55 6.36
CA GLY A 34 9.28 -3.72 6.97
C GLY A 34 8.09 -3.44 6.08
N ALA A 35 8.02 -4.00 4.89
CA ALA A 35 6.91 -3.78 3.98
C ALA A 35 5.62 -4.35 4.56
N VAL A 36 4.52 -3.60 4.45
CA VAL A 36 3.17 -4.02 4.85
C VAL A 36 2.24 -4.21 3.66
N GLY A 37 2.66 -3.75 2.49
CA GLY A 37 1.90 -3.86 1.26
C GLY A 37 2.43 -2.89 0.21
N ASP A 38 1.68 -2.73 -0.88
CA ASP A 38 2.05 -1.81 -1.94
C ASP A 38 1.05 -0.68 -2.11
N LEU A 39 1.57 0.47 -2.52
CA LEU A 39 0.81 1.65 -2.91
C LEU A 39 1.28 2.02 -4.32
N CYS A 40 0.37 2.01 -5.28
CA CYS A 40 0.73 2.24 -6.69
C CYS A 40 1.87 1.32 -7.15
N ALA A 41 1.81 0.04 -6.75
CA ALA A 41 2.80 -1.00 -7.05
C ALA A 41 4.18 -0.79 -6.41
N GLN A 42 4.34 0.18 -5.51
CA GLN A 42 5.57 0.34 -4.73
C GLN A 42 5.36 -0.16 -3.30
N TRP A 43 6.27 -0.99 -2.80
CA TRP A 43 6.19 -1.55 -1.46
C TRP A 43 6.52 -0.49 -0.42
N ILE A 44 5.62 -0.32 0.56
CA ILE A 44 5.77 0.67 1.63
C ILE A 44 5.73 0.01 3.00
N ASP A 45 6.30 0.71 4.00
CA ASP A 45 6.22 0.30 5.40
C ASP A 45 5.01 0.93 6.09
N ILE A 46 4.84 0.63 7.38
CA ILE A 46 3.71 1.12 8.17
C ILE A 46 3.72 2.66 8.33
N GLU A 47 4.85 3.29 8.13
CA GLU A 47 4.97 4.75 8.19
C GLU A 47 4.77 5.41 6.83
N GLY A 48 4.55 4.59 5.77
CA GLY A 48 4.32 5.08 4.42
C GLY A 48 5.59 5.34 3.62
N ARG A 49 6.74 4.93 4.13
CA ARG A 49 8.02 5.08 3.42
C ARG A 49 8.20 3.95 2.43
N VAL A 50 8.75 4.28 1.26
CA VAL A 50 9.09 3.27 0.26
C VAL A 50 10.22 2.41 0.80
N VAL A 51 10.01 1.10 0.83
CA VAL A 51 11.00 0.14 1.34
C VAL A 51 12.17 0.05 0.38
N ASP A 52 13.40 0.07 0.91
CA ASP A 52 14.62 -0.09 0.12
C ASP A 52 14.79 -1.56 -0.25
N HIS A 53 14.23 -1.94 -1.38
CA HIS A 53 14.28 -3.30 -1.90
C HIS A 53 14.36 -3.28 -3.42
N GLU A 54 15.05 -4.28 -3.99
CA GLU A 54 15.22 -4.40 -5.43
C GLU A 54 13.88 -4.45 -6.18
N LEU A 55 12.85 -5.07 -5.60
CA LEU A 55 11.53 -5.11 -6.23
C LEU A 55 10.96 -3.72 -6.48
N ASN A 56 11.19 -2.77 -5.56
CA ASN A 56 10.78 -1.38 -5.78
C ASN A 56 11.57 -0.72 -6.91
N ARG A 57 12.82 -1.10 -7.09
CA ARG A 57 13.66 -0.54 -8.15
C ARG A 57 13.31 -1.08 -9.53
N ARG A 58 12.66 -2.24 -9.61
CA ARG A 58 12.26 -2.88 -10.87
C ARG A 58 10.87 -2.47 -11.36
N VAL A 59 10.11 -1.76 -10.54
CA VAL A 59 8.74 -1.38 -10.87
C VAL A 59 8.71 -0.18 -11.81
N ILE A 60 7.96 -0.29 -12.90
CA ILE A 60 7.64 0.83 -13.76
C ILE A 60 6.24 1.30 -13.39
N ALA A 61 6.17 2.30 -12.53
CA ALA A 61 4.92 2.83 -12.01
C ALA A 61 5.08 4.29 -11.67
N LEU A 62 3.95 4.98 -11.42
CA LEU A 62 3.98 6.34 -10.91
C LEU A 62 4.66 6.33 -9.53
N PRO A 63 5.75 7.08 -9.34
CA PRO A 63 6.38 7.17 -8.03
C PRO A 63 5.40 7.70 -6.99
N VAL A 64 5.36 7.07 -5.81
CA VAL A 64 4.42 7.52 -4.76
C VAL A 64 4.68 8.96 -4.32
N THR A 65 5.90 9.45 -4.48
CA THR A 65 6.23 10.87 -4.21
C THR A 65 5.47 11.84 -5.11
N ASP A 66 5.07 11.39 -6.31
CA ASP A 66 4.29 12.25 -7.22
C ASP A 66 2.87 12.49 -6.70
N LEU A 67 2.38 11.65 -5.79
CA LEU A 67 1.07 11.88 -5.15
C LEU A 67 1.04 13.18 -4.38
N ASN A 68 2.19 13.64 -3.87
CA ASN A 68 2.29 14.88 -3.11
C ASN A 68 1.95 16.12 -3.95
N THR A 69 2.04 16.00 -5.27
CA THR A 69 1.77 17.11 -6.21
C THR A 69 0.36 17.11 -6.75
N ILE A 70 -0.42 16.07 -6.46
CA ILE A 70 -1.81 15.96 -6.94
C ILE A 70 -2.73 16.57 -5.90
N PRO A 71 -3.61 17.53 -6.30
CA PRO A 71 -4.46 18.24 -5.33
C PRO A 71 -5.44 17.37 -4.57
N ASN A 72 -5.97 16.32 -5.20
CA ASN A 72 -6.96 15.44 -4.57
C ASN A 72 -6.57 13.99 -4.81
N VAL A 73 -6.17 13.31 -3.74
CA VAL A 73 -5.82 11.88 -3.78
C VAL A 73 -6.85 11.09 -2.98
N VAL A 74 -7.56 10.20 -3.66
CA VAL A 74 -8.59 9.34 -3.08
C VAL A 74 -8.08 7.91 -3.04
N LEU A 75 -7.98 7.35 -1.85
CA LEU A 75 -7.65 5.94 -1.65
C LEU A 75 -8.94 5.15 -1.45
N ALA A 76 -9.22 4.22 -2.34
CA ALA A 76 -10.36 3.32 -2.25
C ALA A 76 -9.85 1.90 -2.00
N SER A 77 -10.00 1.42 -0.78
CA SER A 77 -9.54 0.07 -0.41
C SER A 77 -10.18 -0.34 0.90
N GLY A 78 -10.27 -1.66 1.14
CA GLY A 78 -10.84 -2.20 2.36
C GLY A 78 -10.45 -3.66 2.54
N GLY A 79 -10.79 -4.19 3.72
CA GLY A 79 -10.47 -5.55 4.12
C GLY A 79 -9.49 -5.57 5.28
N GLU A 80 -9.70 -6.51 6.20
CA GLU A 80 -8.88 -6.58 7.41
C GLU A 80 -7.39 -6.79 7.10
N GLU A 81 -7.09 -7.60 6.10
CA GLU A 81 -5.71 -7.90 5.70
C GLU A 81 -5.00 -6.67 5.11
N LYS A 82 -5.72 -5.65 4.71
CA LYS A 82 -5.16 -4.43 4.14
C LYS A 82 -4.98 -3.30 5.15
N ILE A 83 -5.44 -3.49 6.39
CA ILE A 83 -5.34 -2.45 7.42
C ILE A 83 -3.91 -1.93 7.61
N PRO A 84 -2.88 -2.78 7.73
CA PRO A 84 -1.51 -2.26 7.88
C PRO A 84 -1.06 -1.38 6.72
N VAL A 85 -1.33 -1.77 5.48
CA VAL A 85 -0.91 -0.96 4.32
C VAL A 85 -1.75 0.29 4.15
N ILE A 86 -3.04 0.25 4.53
CA ILE A 86 -3.89 1.44 4.55
C ILE A 86 -3.33 2.44 5.57
N LEU A 87 -2.96 1.97 6.77
CA LEU A 87 -2.32 2.83 7.78
C LEU A 87 -1.01 3.43 7.25
N GLY A 88 -0.18 2.62 6.59
CA GLY A 88 1.05 3.12 5.99
C GLY A 88 0.78 4.21 4.96
N ALA A 89 -0.19 4.01 4.09
CA ALA A 89 -0.57 5.00 3.09
C ALA A 89 -1.08 6.29 3.73
N LEU A 90 -1.90 6.19 4.78
CA LEU A 90 -2.40 7.36 5.51
C LEU A 90 -1.28 8.08 6.25
N ASN A 91 -0.35 7.35 6.85
CA ASN A 91 0.79 7.91 7.58
C ASN A 91 1.73 8.69 6.66
N ARG A 92 1.74 8.35 5.39
CA ARG A 92 2.53 9.09 4.40
C ARG A 92 2.05 10.54 4.22
N GLY A 93 0.78 10.82 4.49
CA GLY A 93 0.23 12.16 4.43
C GLY A 93 -0.19 12.65 3.05
N SER A 94 -0.17 11.79 2.04
CA SER A 94 -0.55 12.17 0.67
C SER A 94 -2.01 11.88 0.35
N ILE A 95 -2.76 11.25 1.25
CA ILE A 95 -4.13 10.83 1.03
C ILE A 95 -5.10 11.87 1.58
N ASP A 96 -5.99 12.37 0.75
CA ASP A 96 -6.99 13.36 1.13
C ASP A 96 -8.31 12.73 1.56
N VAL A 97 -8.69 11.64 0.91
CA VAL A 97 -9.96 10.95 1.17
C VAL A 97 -9.73 9.45 1.16
N LEU A 98 -10.26 8.78 2.18
CA LEU A 98 -10.29 7.31 2.24
C LEU A 98 -11.72 6.84 2.02
N VAL A 99 -11.93 6.00 1.01
CA VAL A 99 -13.19 5.29 0.77
C VAL A 99 -12.98 3.82 1.13
N THR A 100 -13.69 3.34 2.15
CA THR A 100 -13.52 1.98 2.65
C THR A 100 -14.85 1.42 3.16
N ASP A 101 -14.86 0.14 3.50
CA ASP A 101 -16.05 -0.48 4.11
C ASP A 101 -16.15 -0.12 5.60
N GLU A 102 -17.35 -0.32 6.16
CA GLU A 102 -17.64 0.05 7.54
C GLU A 102 -16.74 -0.67 8.54
N GLY A 103 -16.53 -1.98 8.34
CA GLY A 103 -15.70 -2.77 9.26
C GLY A 103 -14.25 -2.29 9.29
N THR A 104 -13.67 -2.05 8.12
CA THR A 104 -12.31 -1.53 8.01
C THR A 104 -12.21 -0.13 8.61
N GLY A 105 -13.17 0.74 8.29
CA GLY A 105 -13.22 2.09 8.83
C GLY A 105 -13.28 2.12 10.35
N ASN A 106 -14.11 1.27 10.94
CA ASN A 106 -14.22 1.15 12.40
C ASN A 106 -12.91 0.69 13.03
N ARG A 107 -12.22 -0.27 12.41
CA ARG A 107 -10.93 -0.75 12.89
C ARG A 107 -9.87 0.35 12.84
N LEU A 108 -9.86 1.15 11.78
CA LEU A 108 -8.91 2.27 11.64
C LEU A 108 -9.15 3.36 12.69
N LEU A 109 -10.41 3.65 13.00
CA LEU A 109 -10.79 4.67 13.99
C LEU A 109 -10.53 4.22 15.43
N ASN A 110 -10.72 2.95 15.72
CA ASN A 110 -10.64 2.41 17.09
C ASN A 110 -9.31 1.73 17.39
N GLY A 111 -8.42 1.76 16.46
CA GLY A 111 -7.15 1.30 16.63
C GLY A 111 -6.34 0.40 16.45
#